data_ef7451a1ce02ed3773b2620447f22296
#
_entry.id   ef7451a1ce02ed3773b2620447f22296
#
_cell.length_a   1.000
_cell.length_b   1.000
_cell.length_c   1.000
_cell.angle_alpha   90.00
_cell.angle_beta   90.00
_cell.angle_gamma   90.00
#
_symmetry.space_group_name_H-M   'P 1'
#
loop_
_entity.id
_entity.type
_entity.pdbx_description
1 polymer ?
#
loop_
_entity_poly.entity_id
_entity_poly.type
_entity_poly.pdbx_seq_one_letter_code
_entity_poly.pdbx_strand_id
1 'polypeptide(L)'
;MKSKYDAAVVGGAGHVGIPLSLVLADRGVRTLIYDINKAALAKLKSGQMPFIEEGGEEMLKKVLKAGALGLTINPADLRGVPVIIMTIGTPIDEFHNPNFSLLTRCLDALLP
;
A
#
# COMPACT_ATOMS: atom_id res chain seq x y z
N MET A 1 14.87 -15.79 0.38
CA MET A 1 15.13 -14.98 1.57
C MET A 1 13.83 -14.45 2.15
N LYS A 2 13.65 -14.55 3.44
CA LYS A 2 12.42 -14.13 4.09
C LYS A 2 12.34 -12.60 4.16
N SER A 3 11.21 -12.03 3.74
CA SER A 3 11.01 -10.60 3.84
C SER A 3 10.85 -10.16 5.30
N LYS A 4 11.27 -8.94 5.61
CA LYS A 4 11.02 -8.35 6.93
C LYS A 4 9.56 -7.91 7.12
N TYR A 5 8.75 -7.97 6.07
CA TYR A 5 7.33 -7.62 6.13
C TYR A 5 6.47 -8.87 6.06
N ASP A 6 5.37 -8.86 6.81
CA ASP A 6 4.43 -9.98 6.84
C ASP A 6 3.36 -9.87 5.78
N ALA A 7 3.03 -8.65 5.39
CA ALA A 7 2.03 -8.37 4.36
C ALA A 7 2.42 -7.13 3.56
N ALA A 8 1.96 -7.08 2.32
CA ALA A 8 2.11 -5.93 1.46
C ALA A 8 0.75 -5.52 0.92
N VAL A 9 0.50 -4.22 0.85
CA VAL A 9 -0.74 -3.67 0.31
C VAL A 9 -0.41 -2.94 -0.98
N VAL A 10 -0.86 -3.50 -2.09
CA VAL A 10 -0.67 -2.92 -3.44
C VAL A 10 -1.77 -1.92 -3.69
N GLY A 11 -1.40 -0.68 -4.06
CA GLY A 11 -2.32 0.45 -4.09
C GLY A 11 -2.53 1.02 -2.70
N GLY A 12 -1.58 0.79 -1.79
CA GLY A 12 -1.70 1.09 -0.38
C GLY A 12 -1.70 2.56 -0.01
N ALA A 13 -1.41 3.47 -0.97
CA ALA A 13 -1.46 4.90 -0.74
C ALA A 13 -2.83 5.52 -1.09
N GLY A 14 -3.83 4.70 -1.36
CA GLY A 14 -5.19 5.14 -1.66
C GLY A 14 -6.12 5.15 -0.45
N HIS A 15 -7.38 5.52 -0.69
CA HIS A 15 -8.39 5.68 0.36
C HIS A 15 -8.75 4.37 1.09
N VAL A 16 -8.57 3.23 0.45
CA VAL A 16 -8.79 1.92 1.08
C VAL A 16 -7.48 1.37 1.63
N GLY A 17 -6.40 1.51 0.85
CA GLY A 17 -5.11 0.94 1.20
C GLY A 17 -4.48 1.53 2.45
N ILE A 18 -4.56 2.86 2.63
CA ILE A 18 -3.97 3.50 3.81
C ILE A 18 -4.65 3.05 5.10
N PRO A 19 -5.99 3.17 5.24
CA PRO A 19 -6.62 2.72 6.48
C PRO A 19 -6.37 1.25 6.78
N LEU A 20 -6.44 0.40 5.77
CA LEU A 20 -6.17 -1.02 5.93
C LEU A 20 -4.74 -1.27 6.43
N SER A 21 -3.78 -0.62 5.78
CA SER A 21 -2.36 -0.78 6.15
C SER A 21 -2.07 -0.30 7.56
N LEU A 22 -2.69 0.82 7.95
CA LEU A 22 -2.52 1.36 9.31
C LEU A 22 -3.07 0.40 10.36
N VAL A 23 -4.24 -0.18 10.12
CA VAL A 23 -4.84 -1.14 11.05
C VAL A 23 -3.98 -2.39 11.17
N LEU A 24 -3.51 -2.92 10.05
CA LEU A 24 -2.64 -4.09 10.06
C LEU A 24 -1.36 -3.81 10.85
N ALA A 25 -0.71 -2.69 10.57
CA ALA A 25 0.53 -2.33 11.25
C ALA A 25 0.30 -2.09 12.75
N ASP A 26 -0.81 -1.45 13.12
CA ASP A 26 -1.16 -1.21 14.52
C ASP A 26 -1.41 -2.51 15.27
N ARG A 27 -1.89 -3.54 14.57
CA ARG A 27 -2.17 -4.86 15.16
C ARG A 27 -0.94 -5.78 15.18
N GLY A 28 0.23 -5.27 14.84
CA GLY A 28 1.47 -6.03 14.90
C GLY A 28 1.85 -6.74 13.61
N VAL A 29 1.13 -6.51 12.53
CA VAL A 29 1.48 -7.05 11.21
C VAL A 29 2.43 -6.06 10.54
N ARG A 30 3.67 -6.46 10.30
CA ARG A 30 4.63 -5.60 9.61
C ARG A 30 4.19 -5.48 8.16
N THR A 31 3.79 -4.27 7.77
CA THR A 31 3.08 -4.01 6.53
C THR A 31 3.89 -3.11 5.61
N LEU A 32 3.99 -3.48 4.34
CA LEU A 32 4.66 -2.71 3.30
C LEU A 32 3.60 -2.14 2.36
N ILE A 33 3.58 -0.82 2.21
CA ILE A 33 2.72 -0.18 1.22
C ILE A 33 3.50 -0.05 -0.09
N TYR A 34 2.96 -0.60 -1.16
CA TYR A 34 3.45 -0.39 -2.51
C TYR A 34 2.45 0.47 -3.28
N ASP A 35 2.94 1.53 -3.89
CA ASP A 35 2.12 2.38 -4.76
C ASP A 35 3.01 3.06 -5.80
N ILE A 36 2.44 3.41 -6.93
CA ILE A 36 3.15 4.15 -7.97
C ILE A 36 3.05 5.67 -7.75
N ASN A 37 2.20 6.12 -6.84
CA ASN A 37 2.01 7.53 -6.53
C ASN A 37 3.08 8.02 -5.57
N LYS A 38 4.16 8.55 -6.12
CA LYS A 38 5.30 9.03 -5.34
C LYS A 38 4.93 10.17 -4.39
N ALA A 39 4.03 11.06 -4.81
CA ALA A 39 3.62 12.19 -3.98
C ALA A 39 2.87 11.72 -2.74
N ALA A 40 1.97 10.74 -2.88
CA ALA A 40 1.25 10.18 -1.75
C ALA A 40 2.20 9.46 -0.79
N LEU A 41 3.14 8.68 -1.33
CA LEU A 41 4.14 7.99 -0.50
C LEU A 41 5.03 8.97 0.25
N ALA A 42 5.43 10.08 -0.38
CA ALA A 42 6.23 11.11 0.27
C ALA A 42 5.48 11.75 1.44
N LYS A 43 4.19 12.03 1.27
CA LYS A 43 3.35 12.54 2.36
C LYS A 43 3.28 11.57 3.52
N LEU A 44 3.01 10.30 3.23
CA LEU A 44 2.95 9.26 4.25
C LEU A 44 4.27 9.14 5.00
N LYS A 45 5.37 9.18 4.29
CA LYS A 45 6.70 9.09 4.89
C LYS A 45 6.97 10.24 5.85
N SER A 46 6.43 11.43 5.57
CA SER A 46 6.56 12.60 6.44
C SER A 46 5.57 12.58 7.62
N GLY A 47 4.71 11.58 7.72
CA GLY A 47 3.72 11.46 8.77
C GLY A 47 2.42 12.20 8.47
N GLN A 48 2.19 12.56 7.23
CA GLN A 48 0.97 13.27 6.79
C GLN A 48 0.07 12.36 5.97
N MET A 49 -1.23 12.43 6.25
CA MET A 49 -2.22 11.72 5.45
C MET A 49 -2.55 12.51 4.19
N PRO A 50 -2.67 11.84 3.02
CA PRO A 50 -3.05 12.52 1.78
C PRO A 50 -4.53 12.92 1.72
N PHE A 51 -5.32 12.53 2.71
CA PHE A 51 -6.72 12.90 2.84
C PHE A 51 -7.09 12.98 4.32
N ILE A 52 -8.27 13.54 4.60
CA ILE A 52 -8.72 13.68 6.00
C ILE A 52 -9.26 12.35 6.50
N GLU A 53 -8.66 11.85 7.57
CA GLU A 53 -9.08 10.62 8.24
C GLU A 53 -8.92 10.84 9.74
N GLU A 54 -10.01 10.71 10.49
CA GLU A 54 -9.97 10.94 11.95
C GLU A 54 -9.00 9.97 12.62
N GLY A 55 -8.05 10.54 13.37
CA GLY A 55 -7.03 9.74 14.04
C GLY A 55 -5.96 9.15 13.13
N GLY A 56 -6.06 9.38 11.81
CA GLY A 56 -5.16 8.76 10.84
C GLY A 56 -3.71 9.19 10.99
N GLU A 57 -3.47 10.49 11.17
CA GLU A 57 -2.08 10.99 11.29
C GLU A 57 -1.40 10.48 12.55
N GLU A 58 -2.13 10.40 13.65
CA GLU A 58 -1.58 9.89 14.91
C GLU A 58 -1.19 8.42 14.77
N MET A 59 -2.07 7.62 14.18
CA MET A 59 -1.80 6.20 13.94
C MET A 59 -0.66 6.02 12.96
N LEU A 60 -0.60 6.82 11.89
CA LEU A 60 0.47 6.79 10.90
C LEU A 60 1.82 7.03 11.56
N LYS A 61 1.93 8.09 12.37
CA LYS A 61 3.18 8.41 13.07
C LYS A 61 3.59 7.29 14.02
N LYS A 62 2.62 6.71 14.72
CA LYS A 62 2.86 5.61 15.65
C LYS A 62 3.46 4.38 14.95
N VAL A 63 2.86 3.95 13.85
CA VAL A 63 3.33 2.74 13.15
C VAL A 63 4.63 2.98 12.38
N LEU A 64 4.86 4.20 11.88
CA LEU A 64 6.13 4.55 11.26
C LEU A 64 7.27 4.53 12.30
N LYS A 65 7.02 5.11 13.46
CA LYS A 65 8.01 5.15 14.54
C LYS A 65 8.33 3.73 15.04
N ALA A 66 7.34 2.87 15.08
CA ALA A 66 7.50 1.48 15.52
C ALA A 66 8.21 0.61 14.48
N GLY A 67 8.38 1.11 13.24
CA GLY A 67 8.95 0.32 12.15
C GLY A 67 8.00 -0.74 11.61
N ALA A 68 6.70 -0.62 11.92
CA ALA A 68 5.70 -1.60 11.49
C ALA A 68 5.15 -1.30 10.09
N LEU A 69 5.40 -0.10 9.57
CA LEU A 69 4.92 0.31 8.24
C LEU A 69 6.10 0.74 7.38
N GLY A 70 6.20 0.14 6.20
CA GLY A 70 7.17 0.53 5.18
C GLY A 70 6.46 1.03 3.92
N LEU A 71 7.20 1.76 3.10
CA LEU A 71 6.68 2.37 1.88
C LEU A 71 7.65 2.11 0.74
N THR A 72 7.14 1.74 -0.43
CA THR A 72 7.99 1.52 -1.59
C THR A 72 7.27 1.80 -2.91
N ILE A 73 8.04 2.22 -3.92
CA ILE A 73 7.57 2.30 -5.31
C ILE A 73 8.18 1.19 -6.17
N ASN A 74 9.03 0.36 -5.58
CA ASN A 74 9.74 -0.69 -6.30
C ASN A 74 9.05 -2.03 -6.11
N PRO A 75 8.48 -2.63 -7.17
CA PRO A 75 7.80 -3.92 -7.04
C PRO A 75 8.73 -5.06 -6.59
N ALA A 76 10.03 -4.92 -6.79
CA ALA A 76 10.98 -5.93 -6.32
C ALA A 76 10.99 -6.07 -4.80
N ASP A 77 10.60 -5.02 -4.06
CA ASP A 77 10.54 -5.07 -2.60
C ASP A 77 9.41 -5.97 -2.09
N LEU A 78 8.48 -6.36 -2.97
CA LEU A 78 7.39 -7.26 -2.61
C LEU A 78 7.78 -8.72 -2.64
N ARG A 79 8.94 -9.04 -3.19
CA ARG A 79 9.42 -10.43 -3.25
C ARG A 79 9.65 -10.96 -1.85
N GLY A 80 9.17 -12.18 -1.63
CA GLY A 80 9.32 -12.82 -0.33
C GLY A 80 8.28 -12.43 0.71
N VAL A 81 7.43 -11.44 0.43
CA VAL A 81 6.32 -11.09 1.32
C VAL A 81 5.23 -12.16 1.19
N PRO A 82 4.86 -12.84 2.27
CA PRO A 82 3.96 -14.00 2.17
C PRO A 82 2.51 -13.66 1.83
N VAL A 83 2.06 -12.45 2.16
CA VAL A 83 0.68 -12.04 1.91
C VAL A 83 0.68 -10.74 1.12
N ILE A 84 -0.01 -10.72 -0.01
CA ILE A 84 -0.16 -9.51 -0.82
C ILE A 84 -1.63 -9.20 -0.98
N ILE A 85 -2.02 -8.01 -0.55
CA ILE A 85 -3.40 -7.54 -0.61
C ILE A 85 -3.48 -6.45 -1.68
N MET A 86 -4.34 -6.64 -2.67
CA MET A 86 -4.52 -5.66 -3.75
C MET A 86 -5.74 -4.80 -3.46
N THR A 87 -5.53 -3.49 -3.38
CA THR A 87 -6.60 -2.52 -3.14
C THR A 87 -6.82 -1.61 -4.34
N ILE A 88 -6.33 -2.03 -5.50
CA ILE A 88 -6.50 -1.30 -6.75
C ILE A 88 -7.93 -1.50 -7.24
N GLY A 89 -8.65 -0.39 -7.42
CA GLY A 89 -9.98 -0.46 -8.01
C GLY A 89 -9.91 -0.89 -9.47
N THR A 90 -10.96 -1.53 -9.97
CA THR A 90 -11.07 -1.86 -11.38
C THR A 90 -11.45 -0.59 -12.15
N PRO A 91 -10.58 -0.07 -13.02
CA PRO A 91 -10.93 1.12 -13.81
C PRO A 91 -12.11 0.83 -14.73
N ILE A 92 -12.88 1.85 -15.03
CA ILE A 92 -14.03 1.78 -15.93
C ILE A 92 -13.67 2.61 -17.18
N ASP A 93 -13.87 2.04 -18.36
CA ASP A 93 -13.63 2.77 -19.60
C ASP A 93 -14.76 3.77 -19.89
N GLU A 94 -14.67 4.49 -21.01
CA GLU A 94 -15.67 5.51 -21.39
C GLU A 94 -17.07 4.94 -21.59
N PHE A 95 -17.19 3.62 -21.74
CA PHE A 95 -18.48 2.92 -21.90
C PHE A 95 -18.91 2.25 -20.59
N HIS A 96 -18.27 2.55 -19.47
CA HIS A 96 -18.54 1.97 -18.16
C HIS A 96 -18.28 0.47 -18.08
N ASN A 97 -17.44 -0.06 -18.96
CA ASN A 97 -17.00 -1.45 -18.88
C ASN A 97 -15.72 -1.56 -18.05
N PRO A 98 -15.57 -2.64 -17.28
CA PRO A 98 -14.34 -2.84 -16.51
C PRO A 98 -13.12 -2.92 -17.44
N ASN A 99 -12.04 -2.27 -17.04
CA ASN A 99 -10.77 -2.30 -17.76
C ASN A 99 -9.72 -2.96 -16.88
N PHE A 100 -9.26 -4.12 -17.26
CA PHE A 100 -8.31 -4.91 -16.49
C PHE A 100 -6.84 -4.66 -16.85
N SER A 101 -6.56 -3.71 -17.74
CA SER A 101 -5.19 -3.43 -18.18
C SER A 101 -4.28 -3.03 -17.02
N LEU A 102 -4.76 -2.17 -16.12
CA LEU A 102 -3.98 -1.73 -14.98
C LEU A 102 -3.69 -2.90 -14.05
N LEU A 103 -4.71 -3.72 -13.76
CA LEU A 103 -4.55 -4.88 -12.89
C LEU A 103 -3.54 -5.86 -13.49
N THR A 104 -3.64 -6.15 -14.79
CA THR A 104 -2.71 -7.04 -15.49
C THR A 104 -1.28 -6.52 -15.40
N ARG A 105 -1.07 -5.21 -15.62
CA ARG A 105 0.26 -4.61 -15.52
C ARG A 105 0.82 -4.70 -14.11
N CYS A 106 -0.02 -4.50 -13.10
CA CYS A 106 0.42 -4.64 -11.71
C CYS A 106 0.82 -6.08 -11.40
N LEU A 107 0.04 -7.04 -11.84
CA LEU A 107 0.37 -8.46 -11.62
C LEU A 107 1.66 -8.84 -12.33
N ASP A 108 1.85 -8.39 -13.57
CA ASP A 108 3.07 -8.68 -14.33
C ASP A 108 4.30 -8.11 -13.65
N ALA A 109 4.18 -6.93 -13.03
CA ALA A 109 5.28 -6.31 -12.30
C ALA A 109 5.63 -7.07 -11.02
N LEU A 110 4.67 -7.76 -10.41
CA LEU A 110 4.86 -8.48 -9.15
C LEU A 110 5.32 -9.92 -9.34
N LEU A 111 4.96 -10.53 -10.46
CA LEU A 111 5.31 -11.91 -10.73
C LEU A 111 6.74 -12.01 -11.27
N PRO A 112 7.49 -13.04 -10.86
CA PRO A 112 8.85 -13.25 -11.35
C PRO A 112 8.92 -13.63 -12.83
#